data_ba8c7627345ddeb84c926fe7b8e50b5f
#
_entry.id   ba8c7627345ddeb84c926fe7b8e50b5f
#
_cell.length_a   1.000
_cell.length_b   1.000
_cell.length_c   1.000
_cell.angle_alpha   90.00
_cell.angle_beta   90.00
_cell.angle_gamma   90.00
#
_symmetry.space_group_name_H-M   'P 1'
#
loop_
_entity.id
_entity.type
_entity.pdbx_description
1 polymer ?
#
loop_
_entity_poly.entity_id
_entity_poly.type
_entity_poly.pdbx_seq_one_letter_code
_entity_poly.pdbx_strand_id
1 'polypeptide(L)'
;MENKIIVALDFNSSSQAVEFVDTLDPKLCRLKIGKELFTAAGPNLVETMIKKEFDVFLDLKFHDIPNTVANAVKVAADLGVWMLNVHISGGSTMMKSAKDAILSHGDRKPILIGVTVLTSISNAELSEIGIDNELKDQVVQLAKLAYQSGLDGVVCSAEEAKLLRNSMPADFILVTPGIRREQDAAGDQKRVITPSQAIRNGSDYLVVGRPITQAASPSAALAAFNSEIASV
;
A
#
# COMPACT_ATOMS: atom_id res chain seq x y z
N MET A 1 -16.38 -5.31 -11.30
CA MET A 1 -15.20 -4.41 -11.35
C MET A 1 -14.25 -4.84 -10.24
N GLU A 2 -12.97 -4.83 -10.51
CA GLU A 2 -11.97 -5.12 -9.49
C GLU A 2 -11.92 -3.99 -8.44
N ASN A 3 -11.86 -4.35 -7.13
CA ASN A 3 -11.79 -3.36 -6.05
C ASN A 3 -10.45 -2.63 -6.09
N LYS A 4 -10.44 -1.38 -6.48
CA LYS A 4 -9.22 -0.55 -6.55
C LYS A 4 -8.96 0.24 -5.27
N ILE A 5 -9.95 0.37 -4.38
CA ILE A 5 -9.83 1.10 -3.12
C ILE A 5 -9.32 0.19 -2.01
N ILE A 6 -8.28 0.65 -1.32
CA ILE A 6 -7.75 0.05 -0.10
C ILE A 6 -7.99 1.05 1.05
N VAL A 7 -8.86 0.70 1.98
CA VAL A 7 -9.17 1.55 3.15
C VAL A 7 -8.08 1.40 4.20
N ALA A 8 -7.42 2.49 4.56
CA ALA A 8 -6.40 2.49 5.60
C ALA A 8 -7.04 2.53 7.00
N LEU A 9 -6.85 1.46 7.76
CA LEU A 9 -7.34 1.33 9.12
C LEU A 9 -6.33 1.95 10.11
N ASP A 10 -6.32 3.28 10.17
CA ASP A 10 -5.42 4.04 11.05
C ASP A 10 -6.15 4.29 12.39
N PHE A 11 -6.39 3.19 13.15
CA PHE A 11 -7.01 3.15 14.46
C PHE A 11 -5.99 2.73 15.52
N ASN A 12 -6.20 3.14 16.76
CA ASN A 12 -5.33 2.81 17.90
C ASN A 12 -5.83 1.59 18.72
N SER A 13 -6.98 1.01 18.36
CA SER A 13 -7.51 -0.18 19.01
C SER A 13 -8.20 -1.13 18.03
N SER A 14 -8.15 -2.43 18.34
CA SER A 14 -8.79 -3.46 17.51
C SER A 14 -10.32 -3.34 17.54
N SER A 15 -10.93 -2.98 18.66
CA SER A 15 -12.38 -2.83 18.79
C SER A 15 -12.94 -1.75 17.86
N GLN A 16 -12.30 -0.58 17.83
CA GLN A 16 -12.69 0.50 16.91
C GLN A 16 -12.53 0.10 15.44
N ALA A 17 -11.43 -0.60 15.12
CA ALA A 17 -11.22 -1.08 13.75
C ALA A 17 -12.28 -2.10 13.33
N VAL A 18 -12.66 -3.04 14.21
CA VAL A 18 -13.72 -4.05 13.92
C VAL A 18 -15.07 -3.37 13.76
N GLU A 19 -15.47 -2.48 14.69
CA GLU A 19 -16.73 -1.74 14.61
C GLU A 19 -16.84 -0.93 13.31
N PHE A 20 -15.76 -0.25 12.94
CA PHE A 20 -15.70 0.48 11.68
C PHE A 20 -15.86 -0.44 10.47
N VAL A 21 -15.12 -1.54 10.41
CA VAL A 21 -15.13 -2.48 9.28
C VAL A 21 -16.50 -3.14 9.11
N ASP A 22 -17.27 -3.32 10.19
CA ASP A 22 -18.64 -3.83 10.12
C ASP A 22 -19.63 -2.90 9.36
N THR A 23 -19.21 -1.66 9.08
CA THR A 23 -19.97 -0.71 8.24
C THR A 23 -19.65 -0.82 6.74
N LEU A 24 -18.64 -1.63 6.36
CA LEU A 24 -18.15 -1.74 4.98
C LEU A 24 -18.55 -3.07 4.34
N ASP A 25 -18.63 -3.05 3.01
CA ASP A 25 -18.84 -4.28 2.20
C ASP A 25 -17.46 -4.75 1.64
N PRO A 26 -17.02 -6.00 1.91
CA PRO A 26 -15.76 -6.54 1.39
C PRO A 26 -15.70 -6.61 -0.14
N LYS A 27 -16.84 -6.56 -0.82
CA LYS A 27 -16.90 -6.50 -2.28
C LYS A 27 -16.58 -5.12 -2.85
N LEU A 28 -16.53 -4.08 -2.02
CA LEU A 28 -16.34 -2.70 -2.47
C LEU A 28 -14.97 -2.12 -2.11
N CYS A 29 -14.22 -2.75 -1.22
CA CYS A 29 -12.87 -2.32 -0.83
C CYS A 29 -12.02 -3.46 -0.30
N ARG A 30 -10.72 -3.19 -0.22
CA ARG A 30 -9.72 -3.93 0.55
C ARG A 30 -9.37 -3.14 1.81
N LEU A 31 -8.69 -3.77 2.75
CA LEU A 31 -8.25 -3.12 3.99
C LEU A 31 -6.73 -3.03 4.06
N LYS A 32 -6.19 -1.94 4.61
CA LYS A 32 -4.78 -1.83 4.97
C LYS A 32 -4.62 -1.76 6.48
N ILE A 33 -3.84 -2.70 7.04
CA ILE A 33 -3.44 -2.67 8.44
C ILE A 33 -1.99 -2.18 8.50
N GLY A 34 -1.79 -1.00 9.06
CA GLY A 34 -0.47 -0.37 9.23
C GLY A 34 0.19 -0.71 10.57
N LYS A 35 1.39 -0.16 10.78
CA LYS A 35 2.24 -0.43 11.96
C LYS A 35 1.53 -0.14 13.28
N GLU A 36 0.82 0.99 13.39
CA GLU A 36 0.14 1.40 14.63
C GLU A 36 -0.88 0.34 15.05
N LEU A 37 -1.84 0.06 14.19
CA LEU A 37 -2.92 -0.88 14.50
C LEU A 37 -2.40 -2.31 14.67
N PHE A 38 -1.42 -2.74 13.88
CA PHE A 38 -0.80 -4.06 14.04
C PHE A 38 -0.03 -4.17 15.36
N THR A 39 0.67 -3.12 15.78
CA THR A 39 1.39 -3.10 17.08
C THR A 39 0.41 -3.17 18.24
N ALA A 40 -0.74 -2.51 18.14
CA ALA A 40 -1.76 -2.50 19.19
C ALA A 40 -2.56 -3.82 19.27
N ALA A 41 -2.82 -4.49 18.12
CA ALA A 41 -3.79 -5.58 18.02
C ALA A 41 -3.19 -6.95 17.63
N GLY A 42 -1.98 -6.95 17.07
CA GLY A 42 -1.29 -8.18 16.65
C GLY A 42 -1.95 -8.92 15.48
N PRO A 43 -1.49 -10.15 15.19
CA PRO A 43 -1.96 -10.95 14.05
C PRO A 43 -3.43 -11.37 14.12
N ASN A 44 -3.99 -11.50 15.32
CA ASN A 44 -5.39 -11.90 15.51
C ASN A 44 -6.37 -10.95 14.79
N LEU A 45 -6.04 -9.67 14.72
CA LEU A 45 -6.87 -8.70 13.98
C LEU A 45 -6.83 -8.98 12.47
N VAL A 46 -5.65 -9.30 11.93
CA VAL A 46 -5.49 -9.64 10.50
C VAL A 46 -6.38 -10.83 10.16
N GLU A 47 -6.31 -11.91 10.95
CA GLU A 47 -7.17 -13.08 10.76
C GLU A 47 -8.67 -12.75 10.88
N THR A 48 -9.03 -11.84 11.80
CA THR A 48 -10.41 -11.39 11.96
C THR A 48 -10.92 -10.69 10.71
N MET A 49 -10.12 -9.82 10.09
CA MET A 49 -10.49 -9.13 8.84
C MET A 49 -10.60 -10.10 7.66
N ILE A 50 -9.70 -11.08 7.57
CA ILE A 50 -9.76 -12.13 6.54
C ILE A 50 -11.01 -13.02 6.73
N LYS A 51 -11.36 -13.39 7.96
CA LYS A 51 -12.61 -14.13 8.27
C LYS A 51 -13.88 -13.34 7.92
N LYS A 52 -13.81 -12.01 7.88
CA LYS A 52 -14.86 -11.11 7.37
C LYS A 52 -14.82 -10.95 5.85
N GLU A 53 -14.07 -11.79 5.15
CA GLU A 53 -13.93 -11.84 3.68
C GLU A 53 -13.24 -10.63 3.05
N PHE A 54 -12.49 -9.83 3.82
CA PHE A 54 -11.69 -8.75 3.26
C PHE A 54 -10.32 -9.24 2.82
N ASP A 55 -9.88 -8.78 1.64
CA ASP A 55 -8.47 -8.79 1.25
C ASP A 55 -7.69 -7.81 2.12
N VAL A 56 -6.63 -8.27 2.77
CA VAL A 56 -5.82 -7.44 3.68
C VAL A 56 -4.45 -7.13 3.08
N PHE A 57 -4.14 -5.85 2.97
CA PHE A 57 -2.79 -5.34 2.76
C PHE A 57 -2.12 -5.10 4.12
N LEU A 58 -1.13 -5.92 4.47
CA LEU A 58 -0.34 -5.76 5.69
C LEU A 58 0.84 -4.81 5.42
N ASP A 59 0.69 -3.54 5.83
CA ASP A 59 1.61 -2.43 5.51
C ASP A 59 2.62 -2.21 6.65
N LEU A 60 3.52 -3.18 6.88
CA LEU A 60 4.54 -3.12 7.93
C LEU A 60 5.89 -2.58 7.44
N LYS A 61 6.10 -2.51 6.12
CA LYS A 61 7.32 -1.98 5.50
C LYS A 61 8.57 -2.67 6.07
N PHE A 62 8.63 -4.01 5.95
CA PHE A 62 9.74 -4.79 6.48
C PHE A 62 11.09 -4.30 5.94
N HIS A 63 12.05 -4.12 6.83
CA HIS A 63 13.38 -3.64 6.50
C HIS A 63 14.37 -4.16 7.55
N ASP A 64 15.16 -5.15 7.20
CA ASP A 64 16.15 -5.80 8.07
C ASP A 64 17.11 -6.61 7.19
N ILE A 65 18.03 -7.37 7.80
CA ILE A 65 18.88 -8.32 7.07
C ILE A 65 18.02 -9.37 6.33
N PRO A 66 18.50 -9.90 5.19
CA PRO A 66 17.69 -10.73 4.28
C PRO A 66 16.94 -11.88 4.95
N ASN A 67 17.60 -12.64 5.83
CA ASN A 67 16.98 -13.77 6.51
C ASN A 67 15.84 -13.36 7.46
N THR A 68 16.00 -12.26 8.19
CA THR A 68 14.97 -11.74 9.09
C THR A 68 13.72 -11.30 8.32
N VAL A 69 13.92 -10.58 7.19
CA VAL A 69 12.82 -10.15 6.33
C VAL A 69 12.13 -11.35 5.68
N ALA A 70 12.87 -12.32 5.17
CA ALA A 70 12.32 -13.53 4.57
C ALA A 70 11.41 -14.29 5.56
N ASN A 71 11.87 -14.48 6.81
CA ASN A 71 11.06 -15.13 7.84
C ASN A 71 9.82 -14.34 8.22
N ALA A 72 9.93 -13.01 8.39
CA ALA A 72 8.79 -12.14 8.70
C ALA A 72 7.75 -12.13 7.58
N VAL A 73 8.19 -12.05 6.33
CA VAL A 73 7.34 -12.10 5.13
C VAL A 73 6.63 -13.46 5.02
N LYS A 74 7.33 -14.57 5.29
CA LYS A 74 6.74 -15.91 5.32
C LYS A 74 5.63 -16.01 6.36
N VAL A 75 5.89 -15.59 7.60
CA VAL A 75 4.87 -15.59 8.68
C VAL A 75 3.68 -14.72 8.30
N ALA A 76 3.90 -13.54 7.70
CA ALA A 76 2.83 -12.68 7.23
C ALA A 76 2.00 -13.36 6.11
N ALA A 77 2.65 -14.08 5.19
CA ALA A 77 1.97 -14.85 4.15
C ALA A 77 1.14 -16.01 4.72
N ASP A 78 1.65 -16.69 5.75
CA ASP A 78 0.94 -17.78 6.45
C ASP A 78 -0.36 -17.28 7.13
N LEU A 79 -0.46 -15.99 7.48
CA LEU A 79 -1.73 -15.37 7.95
C LEU A 79 -2.79 -15.27 6.85
N GLY A 80 -2.42 -15.44 5.57
CA GLY A 80 -3.34 -15.35 4.44
C GLY A 80 -3.58 -13.94 3.93
N VAL A 81 -2.66 -12.99 4.17
CA VAL A 81 -2.78 -11.62 3.65
C VAL A 81 -2.75 -11.60 2.12
N TRP A 82 -3.50 -10.68 1.53
CA TRP A 82 -3.53 -10.47 0.08
C TRP A 82 -2.30 -9.72 -0.45
N MET A 83 -1.78 -8.74 0.31
CA MET A 83 -0.62 -7.93 -0.07
C MET A 83 0.24 -7.61 1.15
N LEU A 84 1.55 -7.48 0.93
CA LEU A 84 2.51 -7.02 1.93
C LEU A 84 3.66 -6.25 1.28
N ASN A 85 4.45 -5.53 2.06
CA ASN A 85 5.51 -4.69 1.53
C ASN A 85 6.83 -4.77 2.30
N VAL A 86 7.91 -4.48 1.57
CA VAL A 86 9.26 -4.32 2.10
C VAL A 86 9.85 -2.99 1.65
N HIS A 87 10.83 -2.43 2.36
CA HIS A 87 11.58 -1.28 1.87
C HIS A 87 12.58 -1.70 0.78
N ILE A 88 12.58 -1.01 -0.36
CA ILE A 88 13.52 -1.29 -1.47
C ILE A 88 14.96 -0.94 -1.07
N SER A 89 15.13 0.06 -0.19
CA SER A 89 16.43 0.46 0.36
C SER A 89 17.18 -0.64 1.13
N GLY A 90 16.50 -1.74 1.48
CA GLY A 90 17.14 -2.96 2.01
C GLY A 90 17.99 -3.72 1.00
N GLY A 91 17.94 -3.33 -0.29
CA GLY A 91 18.76 -3.90 -1.36
C GLY A 91 18.19 -5.16 -2.01
N SER A 92 18.79 -5.53 -3.16
CA SER A 92 18.30 -6.64 -3.99
C SER A 92 18.32 -8.00 -3.29
N THR A 93 19.32 -8.26 -2.46
CA THR A 93 19.42 -9.53 -1.73
C THR A 93 18.27 -9.70 -0.74
N MET A 94 17.94 -8.65 0.01
CA MET A 94 16.79 -8.67 0.94
C MET A 94 15.47 -8.88 0.21
N MET A 95 15.25 -8.15 -0.89
CA MET A 95 14.02 -8.27 -1.68
C MET A 95 13.86 -9.66 -2.32
N LYS A 96 14.94 -10.23 -2.88
CA LYS A 96 14.92 -11.57 -3.45
C LYS A 96 14.63 -12.63 -2.37
N SER A 97 15.29 -12.55 -1.20
CA SER A 97 15.00 -13.44 -0.08
C SER A 97 13.54 -13.36 0.38
N ALA A 98 12.98 -12.16 0.42
CA ALA A 98 11.57 -11.95 0.75
C ALA A 98 10.64 -12.58 -0.32
N LYS A 99 10.97 -12.42 -1.61
CA LYS A 99 10.18 -13.01 -2.70
C LYS A 99 10.23 -14.53 -2.68
N ASP A 100 11.42 -15.10 -2.51
CA ASP A 100 11.62 -16.54 -2.46
C ASP A 100 10.86 -17.18 -1.28
N ALA A 101 10.77 -16.50 -0.15
CA ALA A 101 10.08 -16.98 1.05
C ALA A 101 8.58 -17.24 0.85
N ILE A 102 7.94 -16.60 -0.13
CA ILE A 102 6.51 -16.74 -0.42
C ILE A 102 6.20 -17.66 -1.61
N LEU A 103 7.21 -18.11 -2.36
CA LEU A 103 7.00 -18.97 -3.54
C LEU A 103 6.28 -20.27 -3.21
N SER A 104 6.53 -20.83 -2.03
CA SER A 104 5.90 -22.08 -1.56
C SER A 104 4.39 -21.99 -1.37
N HIS A 105 3.80 -20.77 -1.31
CA HIS A 105 2.37 -20.55 -1.15
C HIS A 105 1.58 -20.76 -2.46
N GLY A 106 2.25 -20.98 -3.61
CA GLY A 106 1.60 -21.24 -4.90
C GLY A 106 0.65 -20.11 -5.30
N ASP A 107 -0.58 -20.46 -5.68
CA ASP A 107 -1.59 -19.47 -6.09
C ASP A 107 -2.12 -18.59 -4.95
N ARG A 108 -1.88 -18.97 -3.71
CA ARG A 108 -2.24 -18.18 -2.51
C ARG A 108 -1.13 -17.27 -2.02
N LYS A 109 -0.03 -17.14 -2.77
CA LYS A 109 1.05 -16.21 -2.42
C LYS A 109 0.55 -14.78 -2.44
N PRO A 110 0.88 -13.98 -1.41
CA PRO A 110 0.53 -12.57 -1.41
C PRO A 110 1.27 -11.80 -2.49
N ILE A 111 0.69 -10.68 -2.92
CA ILE A 111 1.38 -9.66 -3.72
C ILE A 111 2.47 -9.04 -2.83
N LEU A 112 3.73 -9.08 -3.27
CA LEU A 112 4.86 -8.49 -2.56
C LEU A 112 5.33 -7.23 -3.28
N ILE A 113 5.13 -6.05 -2.67
CA ILE A 113 5.49 -4.76 -3.26
C ILE A 113 6.62 -4.07 -2.49
N GLY A 114 7.35 -3.20 -3.18
CA GLY A 114 8.43 -2.41 -2.61
C GLY A 114 7.99 -0.99 -2.23
N VAL A 115 8.47 -0.47 -1.10
CA VAL A 115 8.32 0.94 -0.76
C VAL A 115 9.49 1.69 -1.36
N THR A 116 9.22 2.67 -2.23
CA THR A 116 10.21 3.54 -2.87
C THR A 116 10.72 4.59 -1.88
N VAL A 117 10.39 5.85 -2.09
CA VAL A 117 10.64 6.94 -1.15
C VAL A 117 9.33 7.27 -0.43
N LEU A 118 9.36 7.42 0.89
CA LEU A 118 8.16 7.81 1.64
C LEU A 118 7.66 9.17 1.15
N THR A 119 6.35 9.30 0.97
CA THR A 119 5.74 10.52 0.42
C THR A 119 5.92 11.78 1.28
N SER A 120 6.38 11.62 2.52
CA SER A 120 6.75 12.71 3.42
C SER A 120 8.16 13.26 3.17
N ILE A 121 9.04 12.48 2.52
CA ILE A 121 10.44 12.85 2.30
C ILE A 121 10.57 13.84 1.14
N SER A 122 11.34 14.89 1.36
CA SER A 122 11.74 15.91 0.38
C SER A 122 13.14 15.64 -0.20
N ASN A 123 13.53 16.36 -1.26
CA ASN A 123 14.91 16.30 -1.78
C ASN A 123 15.96 16.64 -0.71
N ALA A 124 15.69 17.63 0.15
CA ALA A 124 16.60 17.99 1.24
C ALA A 124 16.81 16.84 2.23
N GLU A 125 15.71 16.17 2.61
CA GLU A 125 15.76 15.01 3.53
C GLU A 125 16.43 13.78 2.89
N LEU A 126 16.39 13.61 1.55
CA LEU A 126 17.17 12.60 0.84
C LEU A 126 18.69 12.87 0.98
N SER A 127 19.09 14.12 0.81
CA SER A 127 20.50 14.50 0.97
C SER A 127 21.02 14.31 2.40
N GLU A 128 20.18 14.51 3.41
CA GLU A 128 20.53 14.26 4.83
C GLU A 128 20.90 12.78 5.09
N ILE A 129 20.32 11.85 4.33
CA ILE A 129 20.63 10.41 4.43
C ILE A 129 21.64 9.94 3.37
N GLY A 130 22.34 10.88 2.72
CA GLY A 130 23.43 10.59 1.78
C GLY A 130 22.97 10.19 0.38
N ILE A 131 21.75 10.57 -0.03
CA ILE A 131 21.22 10.33 -1.37
C ILE A 131 21.19 11.67 -2.13
N ASP A 132 22.06 11.80 -3.12
CA ASP A 132 22.22 13.03 -3.92
C ASP A 132 21.32 13.07 -5.16
N ASN A 133 20.62 11.97 -5.47
CA ASN A 133 19.69 11.93 -6.60
C ASN A 133 18.47 12.83 -6.33
N GLU A 134 17.96 13.45 -7.39
CA GLU A 134 16.63 14.05 -7.35
C GLU A 134 15.58 12.99 -6.99
N LEU A 135 14.58 13.37 -6.20
CA LEU A 135 13.55 12.46 -5.67
C LEU A 135 12.89 11.60 -6.78
N LYS A 136 12.58 12.21 -7.92
CA LYS A 136 11.95 11.51 -9.06
C LYS A 136 12.88 10.44 -9.65
N ASP A 137 14.16 10.74 -9.77
CA ASP A 137 15.14 9.78 -10.30
C ASP A 137 15.39 8.64 -9.31
N GLN A 138 15.45 8.98 -8.02
CA GLN A 138 15.57 7.99 -6.96
C GLN A 138 14.37 7.02 -6.95
N VAL A 139 13.15 7.51 -7.10
CA VAL A 139 11.94 6.68 -7.18
C VAL A 139 11.99 5.72 -8.38
N VAL A 140 12.39 6.22 -9.56
CA VAL A 140 12.53 5.37 -10.76
C VAL A 140 13.63 4.31 -10.57
N GLN A 141 14.76 4.68 -9.99
CA GLN A 141 15.86 3.76 -9.73
C GLN A 141 15.42 2.64 -8.76
N LEU A 142 14.74 3.00 -7.67
CA LEU A 142 14.22 2.03 -6.71
C LEU A 142 13.16 1.12 -7.36
N ALA A 143 12.23 1.66 -8.15
CA ALA A 143 11.22 0.85 -8.83
C ALA A 143 11.84 -0.17 -9.80
N LYS A 144 12.85 0.24 -10.57
CA LYS A 144 13.63 -0.68 -11.43
C LYS A 144 14.31 -1.77 -10.62
N LEU A 145 14.92 -1.42 -9.49
CA LEU A 145 15.58 -2.39 -8.60
C LEU A 145 14.57 -3.39 -8.01
N ALA A 146 13.37 -2.92 -7.62
CA ALA A 146 12.28 -3.77 -7.15
C ALA A 146 11.84 -4.79 -8.22
N TYR A 147 11.59 -4.30 -9.43
CA TYR A 147 11.23 -5.15 -10.57
C TYR A 147 12.31 -6.21 -10.88
N GLN A 148 13.58 -5.80 -10.96
CA GLN A 148 14.72 -6.70 -11.18
C GLN A 148 14.92 -7.73 -10.05
N SER A 149 14.41 -7.41 -8.86
CA SER A 149 14.42 -8.31 -7.69
C SER A 149 13.18 -9.21 -7.63
N GLY A 150 12.28 -9.14 -8.61
CA GLY A 150 11.09 -9.99 -8.73
C GLY A 150 9.90 -9.53 -7.88
N LEU A 151 9.88 -8.29 -7.37
CA LEU A 151 8.70 -7.76 -6.69
C LEU A 151 7.57 -7.49 -7.70
N ASP A 152 6.33 -7.59 -7.22
CA ASP A 152 5.13 -7.48 -8.07
C ASP A 152 4.74 -6.01 -8.35
N GLY A 153 5.28 -5.06 -7.59
CA GLY A 153 4.94 -3.65 -7.70
C GLY A 153 5.62 -2.78 -6.67
N VAL A 154 5.16 -1.53 -6.58
CA VAL A 154 5.69 -0.54 -5.62
C VAL A 154 4.60 0.33 -5.02
N VAL A 155 4.89 0.91 -3.83
CA VAL A 155 4.19 2.07 -3.29
C VAL A 155 4.87 3.32 -3.81
N CYS A 156 4.10 4.23 -4.42
CA CYS A 156 4.57 5.51 -4.95
C CYS A 156 3.48 6.58 -4.80
N SER A 157 3.84 7.86 -4.90
CA SER A 157 2.84 8.93 -4.97
C SER A 157 2.10 8.89 -6.32
N ALA A 158 0.89 9.48 -6.37
CA ALA A 158 0.14 9.54 -7.62
C ALA A 158 0.77 10.43 -8.70
N GLU A 159 1.64 11.37 -8.33
CA GLU A 159 2.45 12.15 -9.27
C GLU A 159 3.54 11.27 -9.90
N GLU A 160 4.16 10.41 -9.09
CA GLU A 160 5.20 9.48 -9.53
C GLU A 160 4.62 8.32 -10.35
N ALA A 161 3.35 7.97 -10.14
CA ALA A 161 2.69 6.88 -10.86
C ALA A 161 2.77 7.05 -12.39
N LYS A 162 2.54 8.28 -12.90
CA LYS A 162 2.65 8.58 -14.33
C LYS A 162 4.06 8.36 -14.87
N LEU A 163 5.08 8.75 -14.12
CA LEU A 163 6.49 8.56 -14.47
C LEU A 163 6.84 7.07 -14.48
N LEU A 164 6.39 6.34 -13.45
CA LEU A 164 6.65 4.92 -13.32
C LEU A 164 5.92 4.11 -14.39
N ARG A 165 4.66 4.44 -14.72
CA ARG A 165 3.92 3.75 -15.76
C ARG A 165 4.59 3.84 -17.13
N ASN A 166 5.29 4.94 -17.40
CA ASN A 166 6.09 5.10 -18.63
C ASN A 166 7.43 4.35 -18.60
N SER A 167 7.91 3.95 -17.42
CA SER A 167 9.25 3.37 -17.21
C SER A 167 9.23 1.90 -16.84
N MET A 168 8.06 1.37 -16.46
CA MET A 168 7.89 0.01 -15.93
C MET A 168 6.91 -0.78 -16.83
N PRO A 169 6.96 -2.13 -16.81
CA PRO A 169 5.98 -2.96 -17.49
C PRO A 169 4.54 -2.66 -17.06
N ALA A 170 3.57 -2.92 -17.94
CA ALA A 170 2.17 -2.60 -17.69
C ALA A 170 1.55 -3.38 -16.52
N ASP A 171 2.05 -4.58 -16.26
CA ASP A 171 1.64 -5.47 -15.17
C ASP A 171 2.32 -5.18 -13.82
N PHE A 172 3.27 -4.24 -13.78
CA PHE A 172 3.91 -3.82 -12.54
C PHE A 172 2.98 -2.93 -11.72
N ILE A 173 2.59 -3.41 -10.55
CA ILE A 173 1.53 -2.83 -9.72
C ILE A 173 1.99 -1.52 -9.08
N LEU A 174 1.16 -0.47 -9.20
CA LEU A 174 1.37 0.83 -8.57
C LEU A 174 0.31 1.07 -7.50
N VAL A 175 0.73 1.10 -6.23
CA VAL A 175 -0.14 1.37 -5.07
C VAL A 175 0.10 2.78 -4.56
N THR A 176 -0.96 3.60 -4.51
CA THR A 176 -0.83 5.04 -4.31
C THR A 176 -1.58 5.53 -3.10
N PRO A 177 -0.89 6.01 -2.04
CA PRO A 177 -1.51 6.69 -0.90
C PRO A 177 -1.75 8.18 -1.18
N GLY A 178 -2.39 8.85 -0.21
CA GLY A 178 -2.57 10.31 -0.26
C GLY A 178 -3.73 10.79 -1.13
N ILE A 179 -4.67 9.89 -1.43
CA ILE A 179 -5.83 10.18 -2.30
C ILE A 179 -6.91 10.94 -1.52
N ARG A 180 -7.43 12.01 -2.14
CA ARG A 180 -8.51 12.85 -1.63
C ARG A 180 -9.42 13.26 -2.78
N ARG A 181 -10.73 13.37 -2.54
CA ARG A 181 -11.63 14.05 -3.49
C ARG A 181 -11.49 15.58 -3.33
N GLU A 182 -11.94 16.35 -4.29
CA GLU A 182 -11.81 17.82 -4.26
C GLU A 182 -12.39 18.47 -2.99
N GLN A 183 -13.48 17.88 -2.45
CA GLN A 183 -14.14 18.37 -1.24
C GLN A 183 -13.50 17.89 0.07
N ASP A 184 -12.55 16.96 0.03
CA ASP A 184 -11.93 16.38 1.22
C ASP A 184 -10.80 17.30 1.73
N ALA A 185 -10.63 17.42 3.06
CA ALA A 185 -9.53 18.18 3.65
C ALA A 185 -8.17 17.55 3.33
N ALA A 186 -7.19 18.34 2.95
CA ALA A 186 -5.82 17.87 2.65
C ALA A 186 -5.13 17.25 3.88
N GLY A 187 -5.38 17.80 5.09
CA GLY A 187 -4.79 17.35 6.34
C GLY A 187 -3.26 17.48 6.32
N ASP A 188 -2.55 16.43 6.75
CA ASP A 188 -1.09 16.33 6.77
C ASP A 188 -0.45 15.87 5.44
N GLN A 189 -1.27 15.57 4.42
CA GLN A 189 -0.78 15.14 3.12
C GLN A 189 -0.22 16.34 2.33
N LYS A 190 1.08 16.31 2.02
CA LYS A 190 1.77 17.34 1.23
C LYS A 190 1.43 17.28 -0.27
N ARG A 191 0.98 16.12 -0.76
CA ARG A 191 0.68 15.85 -2.17
C ARG A 191 -0.70 15.18 -2.24
N VAL A 192 -1.70 15.92 -2.67
CA VAL A 192 -3.09 15.46 -2.78
C VAL A 192 -3.49 15.38 -4.23
N ILE A 193 -4.12 14.26 -4.61
CA ILE A 193 -4.63 14.04 -5.95
C ILE A 193 -5.98 13.32 -5.89
N THR A 194 -6.86 13.60 -6.87
CA THR A 194 -8.18 12.97 -6.90
C THR A 194 -8.10 11.49 -7.33
N PRO A 195 -9.07 10.64 -6.92
CA PRO A 195 -9.13 9.24 -7.33
C PRO A 195 -9.06 9.07 -8.86
N SER A 196 -9.88 9.83 -9.58
CA SER A 196 -9.91 9.79 -11.05
C SER A 196 -8.56 10.15 -11.68
N GLN A 197 -7.90 11.20 -11.16
CA GLN A 197 -6.59 11.60 -11.68
C GLN A 197 -5.51 10.56 -11.35
N ALA A 198 -5.53 9.94 -10.17
CA ALA A 198 -4.59 8.89 -9.81
C ALA A 198 -4.70 7.67 -10.74
N ILE A 199 -5.92 7.25 -11.06
CA ILE A 199 -6.16 6.17 -12.05
C ILE A 199 -5.67 6.57 -13.44
N ARG A 200 -5.96 7.79 -13.92
CA ARG A 200 -5.44 8.29 -15.20
C ARG A 200 -3.91 8.34 -15.24
N ASN A 201 -3.27 8.59 -14.12
CA ASN A 201 -1.83 8.56 -13.98
C ASN A 201 -1.25 7.14 -13.95
N GLY A 202 -2.11 6.10 -13.92
CA GLY A 202 -1.71 4.69 -14.01
C GLY A 202 -1.59 3.98 -12.67
N SER A 203 -2.15 4.53 -11.57
CA SER A 203 -2.27 3.80 -10.31
C SER A 203 -3.24 2.63 -10.43
N ASP A 204 -2.85 1.46 -9.91
CA ASP A 204 -3.70 0.27 -9.90
C ASP A 204 -4.58 0.23 -8.65
N TYR A 205 -4.01 0.57 -7.49
CA TYR A 205 -4.72 0.62 -6.21
C TYR A 205 -4.51 1.94 -5.49
N LEU A 206 -5.58 2.43 -4.87
CA LEU A 206 -5.63 3.71 -4.16
C LEU A 206 -5.81 3.49 -2.67
N VAL A 207 -4.86 3.95 -1.86
CA VAL A 207 -4.97 3.87 -0.40
C VAL A 207 -5.64 5.13 0.13
N VAL A 208 -6.82 4.95 0.74
CA VAL A 208 -7.66 6.03 1.27
C VAL A 208 -7.88 5.81 2.78
N GLY A 209 -7.51 6.77 3.60
CA GLY A 209 -7.73 6.75 5.05
C GLY A 209 -8.88 7.66 5.48
N ARG A 210 -8.57 8.76 6.17
CA ARG A 210 -9.52 9.71 6.79
C ARG A 210 -10.74 10.12 5.95
N PRO A 211 -10.66 10.34 4.62
CA PRO A 211 -11.84 10.64 3.83
C PRO A 211 -12.95 9.59 3.90
N ILE A 212 -12.59 8.34 4.24
CA ILE A 212 -13.56 7.27 4.48
C ILE A 212 -13.71 7.01 5.97
N THR A 213 -12.60 6.88 6.72
CA THR A 213 -12.65 6.45 8.13
C THR A 213 -13.24 7.51 9.07
N GLN A 214 -13.21 8.78 8.70
CA GLN A 214 -13.78 9.90 9.48
C GLN A 214 -15.03 10.50 8.85
N ALA A 215 -15.57 9.87 7.79
CA ALA A 215 -16.81 10.33 7.17
C ALA A 215 -18.02 10.05 8.08
N ALA A 216 -19.02 10.92 8.03
CA ALA A 216 -20.30 10.70 8.75
C ALA A 216 -20.99 9.40 8.31
N SER A 217 -20.79 8.97 7.06
CA SER A 217 -21.21 7.67 6.53
C SER A 217 -20.06 7.05 5.74
N PRO A 218 -19.26 6.14 6.35
CA PRO A 218 -18.13 5.48 5.68
C PRO A 218 -18.52 4.72 4.40
N SER A 219 -19.66 4.02 4.42
CA SER A 219 -20.18 3.29 3.26
C SER A 219 -20.56 4.22 2.10
N ALA A 220 -21.20 5.37 2.38
CA ALA A 220 -21.52 6.36 1.36
C ALA A 220 -20.24 7.03 0.81
N ALA A 221 -19.26 7.32 1.66
CA ALA A 221 -17.98 7.85 1.23
C ALA A 221 -17.24 6.86 0.30
N LEU A 222 -17.16 5.58 0.68
CA LEU A 222 -16.57 4.53 -0.13
C LEU A 222 -17.28 4.40 -1.50
N ALA A 223 -18.60 4.41 -1.52
CA ALA A 223 -19.38 4.35 -2.75
C ALA A 223 -19.07 5.54 -3.67
N ALA A 224 -18.88 6.75 -3.13
CA ALA A 224 -18.51 7.93 -3.89
C ALA A 224 -17.11 7.82 -4.50
N PHE A 225 -16.11 7.27 -3.76
CA PHE A 225 -14.79 6.99 -4.30
C PHE A 225 -14.84 5.98 -5.45
N ASN A 226 -15.58 4.88 -5.28
CA ASN A 226 -15.74 3.87 -6.33
C ASN A 226 -16.46 4.41 -7.56
N SER A 227 -17.49 5.25 -7.39
CA SER A 227 -18.21 5.90 -8.49
C SER A 227 -17.30 6.83 -9.30
N GLU A 228 -16.44 7.61 -8.62
CA GLU A 228 -15.49 8.51 -9.29
C GLU A 228 -14.46 7.73 -10.12
N ILE A 229 -13.97 6.59 -9.61
CA ILE A 229 -13.04 5.73 -10.33
C ILE A 229 -13.72 5.05 -11.54
N ALA A 230 -14.98 4.64 -11.39
CA ALA A 230 -15.72 3.96 -12.45
C ALA A 230 -16.02 4.87 -13.66
N SER A 231 -15.89 6.19 -13.49
CA SER A 231 -16.11 7.18 -14.55
C SER A 231 -14.86 7.42 -15.43
N VAL A 232 -13.74 6.74 -15.16
CA VAL A 232 -12.45 6.88 -15.86
C VAL A 232 -12.18 5.68 -16.75
#